data_667433d2fbf0f2f798a59dc59c883cfc
#
_entry.id   667433d2fbf0f2f798a59dc59c883cfc
#
_cell.length_a   1.000
_cell.length_b   1.000
_cell.length_c   1.000
_cell.angle_alpha   90.00
_cell.angle_beta   90.00
_cell.angle_gamma   90.00
#
_symmetry.space_group_name_H-M   'P 1'
#
loop_
_entity.id
_entity.type
_entity.pdbx_description
1 polymer ?
#
loop_
_entity_poly.entity_id
_entity_poly.type
_entity_poly.pdbx_seq_one_letter_code
_entity_poly.pdbx_strand_id
1 'polypeptide(L)'
;MCKEIAENDNGYGVGVYRADEVPSLPAHPNCRCVLGAYWVDEEKYLLQNETTKITQKDLKNNLTVDRDLVNSKSFHDKFERMNLRKSVKEMLYQTSLEMLEHRDGTNSEDIAAIDIRIGNRLFFNMSTIDESKVNPTLEEYKLIENNDDKVILIHNHPLSGRSSWADIKTLQLGKKYIDRSIIKGNVTEISLSKRNKDIMKTLEKWYNYYVRDGFTKQGSILKATDKLYEEKVLRYVER
;
A
#
# COMPACT_ATOMS: atom_id res chain seq x y z
N MET A 1 -0.24 -43.78 -2.79
CA MET A 1 0.86 -43.02 -3.45
C MET A 1 0.37 -41.78 -4.20
N CYS A 2 -0.33 -41.83 -5.37
CA CYS A 2 -0.78 -40.59 -6.04
C CYS A 2 -1.74 -39.76 -5.18
N LYS A 3 -2.67 -40.39 -4.47
CA LYS A 3 -3.60 -39.72 -3.58
C LYS A 3 -2.88 -39.07 -2.39
N GLU A 4 -1.91 -39.74 -1.83
CA GLU A 4 -1.08 -39.21 -0.75
C GLU A 4 -0.29 -37.98 -1.20
N ILE A 5 0.30 -38.02 -2.39
CA ILE A 5 1.00 -36.86 -2.97
C ILE A 5 0.04 -35.69 -3.20
N ALA A 6 -1.17 -35.95 -3.72
CA ALA A 6 -2.14 -34.92 -4.03
C ALA A 6 -2.85 -34.33 -2.79
N GLU A 7 -2.89 -35.08 -1.68
CA GLU A 7 -3.57 -34.68 -0.43
C GLU A 7 -2.59 -34.23 0.66
N ASN A 8 -1.27 -34.37 0.43
CA ASN A 8 -0.29 -33.92 1.39
C ASN A 8 -0.19 -32.39 1.40
N ASP A 9 -0.17 -31.81 2.60
CA ASP A 9 0.07 -30.39 2.81
C ASP A 9 1.46 -30.21 3.45
N ASN A 10 2.39 -29.68 2.66
CA ASN A 10 3.75 -29.36 3.10
C ASN A 10 3.89 -27.94 3.65
N GLY A 11 2.77 -27.32 4.03
CA GLY A 11 2.74 -25.96 4.51
C GLY A 11 2.54 -24.92 3.40
N TYR A 12 2.37 -25.35 2.14
CA TYR A 12 2.12 -24.48 0.98
C TYR A 12 0.70 -24.64 0.43
N GLY A 13 -0.10 -25.51 1.04
CA GLY A 13 -1.42 -25.94 0.59
C GLY A 13 -1.43 -27.40 0.12
N VAL A 14 -2.63 -27.98 0.10
CA VAL A 14 -2.81 -29.40 -0.28
C VAL A 14 -2.33 -29.66 -1.70
N GLY A 15 -1.42 -30.61 -1.86
CA GLY A 15 -0.83 -30.99 -3.14
C GLY A 15 0.17 -29.97 -3.72
N VAL A 16 0.57 -28.97 -2.96
CA VAL A 16 1.54 -27.95 -3.36
C VAL A 16 2.91 -28.29 -2.78
N TYR A 17 3.95 -28.25 -3.63
CA TYR A 17 5.34 -28.57 -3.31
C TYR A 17 6.27 -27.48 -3.80
N ARG A 18 7.39 -27.26 -3.11
CA ARG A 18 8.48 -26.46 -3.65
C ARG A 18 9.07 -27.14 -4.88
N ALA A 19 9.62 -26.36 -5.80
CA ALA A 19 10.17 -26.88 -7.05
C ALA A 19 11.31 -27.90 -6.83
N ASP A 20 12.07 -27.75 -5.73
CA ASP A 20 13.17 -28.64 -5.31
C ASP A 20 12.67 -29.85 -4.49
N GLU A 21 11.44 -29.87 -4.03
CA GLU A 21 10.83 -30.91 -3.21
C GLU A 21 9.73 -31.69 -3.95
N VAL A 22 9.52 -31.39 -5.23
CA VAL A 22 8.50 -32.02 -6.05
C VAL A 22 8.72 -33.54 -6.11
N PRO A 23 7.71 -34.37 -5.78
CA PRO A 23 7.80 -35.81 -5.91
C PRO A 23 8.05 -36.25 -7.34
N SER A 24 8.87 -37.27 -7.53
CA SER A 24 9.11 -37.83 -8.86
C SER A 24 7.83 -38.39 -9.47
N LEU A 25 7.49 -37.97 -10.69
CA LEU A 25 6.40 -38.53 -11.49
C LEU A 25 6.96 -39.20 -12.72
N PRO A 26 6.34 -40.33 -13.15
CA PRO A 26 5.17 -41.01 -12.58
C PRO A 26 5.48 -41.75 -11.28
N ALA A 27 4.61 -41.63 -10.28
CA ALA A 27 4.79 -42.28 -8.98
C ALA A 27 4.55 -43.82 -9.03
N HIS A 28 3.94 -44.35 -10.10
CA HIS A 28 3.70 -45.77 -10.38
C HIS A 28 3.38 -46.00 -11.86
N PRO A 29 3.41 -47.23 -12.37
CA PRO A 29 3.29 -47.49 -13.83
C PRO A 29 2.04 -46.95 -14.53
N ASN A 30 0.93 -46.78 -13.85
CA ASN A 30 -0.31 -46.26 -14.41
C ASN A 30 -0.62 -44.83 -13.89
N CYS A 31 0.39 -44.07 -13.48
CA CYS A 31 0.21 -42.71 -12.96
C CYS A 31 -0.24 -41.77 -14.08
N ARG A 32 -1.32 -41.03 -13.82
CA ARG A 32 -1.86 -39.97 -14.68
C ARG A 32 -1.75 -38.59 -14.05
N CYS A 33 -0.90 -38.47 -13.02
CA CYS A 33 -0.68 -37.19 -12.36
C CYS A 33 0.09 -36.25 -13.28
N VAL A 34 -0.24 -34.98 -13.23
CA VAL A 34 0.45 -33.90 -13.95
C VAL A 34 0.89 -32.89 -12.93
N LEU A 35 2.08 -32.35 -13.11
CA LEU A 35 2.55 -31.20 -12.35
C LEU A 35 2.18 -29.93 -13.09
N GLY A 36 1.52 -29.02 -12.40
CA GLY A 36 1.30 -27.66 -12.87
C GLY A 36 2.23 -26.70 -12.13
N ALA A 37 2.86 -25.77 -12.82
CA ALA A 37 3.57 -24.70 -12.17
C ALA A 37 2.55 -23.81 -11.42
N TYR A 38 2.73 -23.70 -10.10
CA TYR A 38 1.96 -22.81 -9.25
C TYR A 38 2.91 -21.80 -8.64
N TRP A 39 2.75 -20.55 -9.03
CA TRP A 39 3.56 -19.47 -8.50
C TRP A 39 2.89 -18.93 -7.23
N VAL A 40 3.48 -19.23 -6.10
CA VAL A 40 3.14 -18.58 -4.83
C VAL A 40 3.96 -17.30 -4.78
N ASP A 41 3.31 -16.18 -4.56
CA ASP A 41 3.99 -14.96 -4.19
C ASP A 41 4.59 -15.20 -2.78
N GLU A 42 5.91 -15.38 -2.72
CA GLU A 42 6.63 -15.78 -1.51
C GLU A 42 6.41 -14.76 -0.38
N GLU A 43 6.34 -13.49 -0.71
CA GLU A 43 6.05 -12.41 0.23
C GLU A 43 4.63 -12.55 0.83
N LYS A 44 3.67 -12.94 0.01
CA LYS A 44 2.29 -13.19 0.45
C LYS A 44 2.15 -14.47 1.26
N TYR A 45 2.89 -15.50 0.89
CA TYR A 45 2.92 -16.77 1.63
C TYR A 45 3.50 -16.57 3.03
N LEU A 46 4.61 -15.83 3.12
CA LEU A 46 5.22 -15.47 4.40
C LEU A 46 4.26 -14.64 5.25
N LEU A 47 3.60 -13.63 4.67
CA LEU A 47 2.60 -12.82 5.37
C LEU A 47 1.38 -13.64 5.84
N GLN A 48 0.89 -14.58 5.06
CA GLN A 48 -0.24 -15.45 5.46
C GLN A 48 0.15 -16.45 6.54
N ASN A 49 1.36 -16.99 6.51
CA ASN A 49 1.83 -17.92 7.53
C ASN A 49 2.36 -17.23 8.78
N GLU A 50 2.87 -16.01 8.65
CA GLU A 50 3.20 -15.16 9.80
C GLU A 50 1.94 -14.68 10.51
N THR A 51 0.86 -14.34 9.80
CA THR A 51 -0.42 -13.93 10.42
C THR A 51 -1.07 -15.06 11.23
N THR A 52 -0.85 -16.33 10.88
CA THR A 52 -1.33 -17.47 11.69
C THR A 52 -0.53 -17.68 13.00
N LYS A 53 0.68 -17.13 13.10
CA LYS A 53 1.53 -17.19 14.29
C LYS A 53 1.65 -15.86 15.05
N ILE A 54 1.18 -14.76 14.46
CA ILE A 54 1.22 -13.45 15.11
C ILE A 54 0.18 -13.41 16.22
N THR A 55 0.63 -13.30 17.45
CA THR A 55 -0.25 -13.12 18.62
C THR A 55 -0.88 -11.72 18.58
N GLN A 56 -2.00 -11.52 19.29
CA GLN A 56 -2.57 -10.16 19.44
C GLN A 56 -1.55 -9.16 19.99
N LYS A 57 -0.59 -9.62 20.78
CA LYS A 57 0.51 -8.82 21.31
C LYS A 57 1.47 -8.37 20.19
N ASP A 58 1.78 -9.27 19.24
CA ASP A 58 2.65 -8.95 18.11
C ASP A 58 1.98 -7.99 17.14
N LEU A 59 0.66 -8.14 16.90
CA LEU A 59 -0.13 -7.18 16.13
C LEU A 59 -0.10 -5.80 16.77
N LYS A 60 -0.26 -5.71 18.09
CA LYS A 60 -0.19 -4.44 18.82
C LYS A 60 1.20 -3.81 18.70
N ASN A 61 2.27 -4.59 18.86
CA ASN A 61 3.64 -4.11 18.71
C ASN A 61 3.90 -3.60 17.27
N ASN A 62 3.32 -4.25 16.26
CA ASN A 62 3.47 -3.84 14.86
C ASN A 62 2.69 -2.56 14.52
N LEU A 63 1.72 -2.16 15.34
CA LEU A 63 0.95 -0.92 15.16
C LEU A 63 1.49 0.24 16.00
N THR A 64 2.43 -0.04 16.93
CA THR A 64 3.00 1.00 17.79
C THR A 64 4.00 1.84 17.01
N VAL A 65 3.87 3.15 17.14
CA VAL A 65 4.77 4.12 16.52
C VAL A 65 6.12 4.16 17.27
N ASP A 66 7.20 4.07 16.53
CA ASP A 66 8.54 4.30 17.06
C ASP A 66 8.74 5.81 17.32
N ARG A 67 8.50 6.22 18.57
CA ARG A 67 8.56 7.63 18.99
C ARG A 67 9.96 8.22 18.89
N ASP A 68 11.00 7.43 19.11
CA ASP A 68 12.38 7.90 19.00
C ASP A 68 12.71 8.20 17.53
N LEU A 69 12.23 7.34 16.63
CA LEU A 69 12.40 7.53 15.19
C LEU A 69 11.64 8.76 14.70
N VAL A 70 10.36 8.90 15.00
CA VAL A 70 9.53 10.00 14.45
C VAL A 70 9.89 11.37 15.06
N ASN A 71 10.45 11.39 16.25
CA ASN A 71 10.99 12.61 16.85
C ASN A 71 12.46 12.89 16.47
N SER A 72 13.08 12.02 15.70
CA SER A 72 14.46 12.17 15.30
C SER A 72 14.65 13.24 14.23
N LYS A 73 15.85 13.80 14.18
CA LYS A 73 16.27 14.68 13.09
C LYS A 73 16.16 13.96 11.72
N SER A 74 16.44 12.66 11.66
CA SER A 74 16.39 11.89 10.42
C SER A 74 14.97 11.82 9.83
N PHE A 75 13.94 11.75 10.67
CA PHE A 75 12.55 11.82 10.24
C PHE A 75 12.19 13.22 9.73
N HIS A 76 12.53 14.28 10.45
CA HIS A 76 12.35 15.66 10.01
C HIS A 76 13.04 15.93 8.66
N ASP A 77 14.29 15.47 8.50
CA ASP A 77 15.08 15.66 7.28
C ASP A 77 14.43 15.05 6.03
N LYS A 78 13.52 14.06 6.17
CA LYS A 78 12.75 13.49 5.07
C LYS A 78 11.85 14.53 4.41
N PHE A 79 11.24 15.39 5.20
CA PHE A 79 10.41 16.50 4.73
C PHE A 79 11.26 17.64 4.17
N GLU A 80 12.39 17.95 4.80
CA GLU A 80 13.31 18.99 4.32
C GLU A 80 13.87 18.71 2.92
N ARG A 81 14.05 17.44 2.57
CA ARG A 81 14.50 17.02 1.21
C ARG A 81 13.44 17.13 0.13
N MET A 82 12.19 17.48 0.48
CA MET A 82 11.14 17.66 -0.51
C MET A 82 11.32 18.97 -1.25
N ASN A 83 11.07 18.97 -2.56
CA ASN A 83 11.10 20.19 -3.35
C ASN A 83 9.80 20.99 -3.17
N LEU A 84 9.60 21.52 -1.96
CA LEU A 84 8.44 22.29 -1.54
C LEU A 84 8.87 23.53 -0.75
N ARG A 85 7.98 24.49 -0.60
CA ARG A 85 8.21 25.66 0.25
C ARG A 85 8.37 25.25 1.71
N LYS A 86 9.13 26.01 2.46
CA LYS A 86 9.41 25.71 3.88
C LYS A 86 8.13 25.57 4.71
N SER A 87 7.15 26.46 4.53
CA SER A 87 5.86 26.39 5.23
C SER A 87 5.10 25.09 4.97
N VAL A 88 5.14 24.59 3.72
CA VAL A 88 4.50 23.33 3.33
C VAL A 88 5.20 22.13 3.95
N LYS A 89 6.54 22.13 3.95
CA LYS A 89 7.34 21.06 4.56
C LYS A 89 7.07 20.96 6.05
N GLU A 90 7.08 22.10 6.74
CA GLU A 90 6.80 22.18 8.16
C GLU A 90 5.38 21.67 8.48
N MET A 91 4.37 22.12 7.73
CA MET A 91 3.00 21.66 7.92
C MET A 91 2.84 20.16 7.68
N LEU A 92 3.52 19.62 6.65
CA LEU A 92 3.54 18.17 6.39
C LEU A 92 4.16 17.41 7.56
N TYR A 93 5.29 17.89 8.09
CA TYR A 93 5.95 17.28 9.23
C TYR A 93 5.08 17.29 10.48
N GLN A 94 4.53 18.46 10.84
CA GLN A 94 3.64 18.60 12.01
C GLN A 94 2.38 17.73 11.88
N THR A 95 1.73 17.76 10.71
CA THR A 95 0.55 16.91 10.44
C THR A 95 0.90 15.43 10.55
N SER A 96 2.10 15.04 10.12
CA SER A 96 2.58 13.65 10.23
C SER A 96 2.75 13.21 11.67
N LEU A 97 3.32 14.07 12.51
CA LEU A 97 3.47 13.80 13.95
C LEU A 97 2.11 13.65 14.63
N GLU A 98 1.18 14.58 14.36
CA GLU A 98 -0.18 14.55 14.91
C GLU A 98 -0.92 13.25 14.50
N MET A 99 -0.82 12.83 13.23
CA MET A 99 -1.41 11.58 12.75
C MET A 99 -0.82 10.36 13.47
N LEU A 100 0.51 10.28 13.53
CA LEU A 100 1.19 9.14 14.15
C LEU A 100 0.91 9.07 15.66
N GLU A 101 0.82 10.20 16.34
CA GLU A 101 0.45 10.25 17.75
C GLU A 101 -1.00 9.81 17.98
N HIS A 102 -1.94 10.31 17.15
CA HIS A 102 -3.36 10.00 17.27
C HIS A 102 -3.64 8.52 16.97
N ARG A 103 -2.88 7.91 16.06
CA ARG A 103 -3.09 6.51 15.62
C ARG A 103 -2.13 5.51 16.23
N ASP A 104 -1.31 5.92 17.19
CA ASP A 104 -0.37 5.03 17.87
C ASP A 104 -1.07 3.80 18.48
N GLY A 105 -0.65 2.61 18.05
CA GLY A 105 -1.21 1.34 18.48
C GLY A 105 -2.58 0.98 17.86
N THR A 106 -3.06 1.72 16.86
CA THR A 106 -4.34 1.45 16.18
C THR A 106 -4.14 1.02 14.73
N ASN A 107 -5.14 0.35 14.15
CA ASN A 107 -5.21 0.00 12.73
C ASN A 107 -6.10 0.99 11.94
N SER A 108 -6.13 2.22 12.36
CA SER A 108 -6.98 3.25 11.74
C SER A 108 -6.17 4.29 11.01
N GLU A 109 -6.79 4.93 10.03
CA GLU A 109 -6.18 5.97 9.20
C GLU A 109 -6.78 7.34 9.50
N ASP A 110 -5.94 8.37 9.46
CA ASP A 110 -6.32 9.76 9.38
C ASP A 110 -5.97 10.31 8.02
N ILE A 111 -6.66 11.37 7.57
CA ILE A 111 -6.35 12.06 6.33
C ILE A 111 -6.36 13.57 6.54
N ALA A 112 -5.43 14.27 5.92
CA ALA A 112 -5.40 15.73 5.90
C ALA A 112 -5.12 16.26 4.50
N ALA A 113 -5.52 17.49 4.26
CA ALA A 113 -5.23 18.21 3.03
C ALA A 113 -4.45 19.49 3.34
N ILE A 114 -3.37 19.74 2.59
CA ILE A 114 -2.47 20.88 2.78
C ILE A 114 -2.36 21.64 1.44
N ASP A 115 -2.57 22.94 1.50
CA ASP A 115 -2.34 23.84 0.37
C ASP A 115 -0.85 23.92 0.03
N ILE A 116 -0.49 23.62 -1.23
CA ILE A 116 0.92 23.56 -1.66
C ILE A 116 1.57 24.94 -1.77
N ARG A 117 0.78 26.01 -1.88
CA ARG A 117 1.30 27.38 -2.05
C ARG A 117 1.66 28.02 -0.73
N ILE A 118 0.75 27.93 0.24
CA ILE A 118 0.90 28.66 1.50
C ILE A 118 1.27 27.75 2.67
N GLY A 119 0.98 26.45 2.56
CA GLY A 119 1.25 25.46 3.60
C GLY A 119 0.18 25.42 4.69
N ASN A 120 -1.01 25.97 4.45
CA ASN A 120 -2.12 25.84 5.38
C ASN A 120 -2.76 24.47 5.28
N ARG A 121 -3.09 23.88 6.41
CA ARG A 121 -3.90 22.67 6.48
C ARG A 121 -5.38 23.05 6.27
N LEU A 122 -5.99 22.55 5.20
CA LEU A 122 -7.38 22.81 4.85
C LEU A 122 -8.34 22.05 5.76
N PHE A 123 -8.01 20.81 6.07
CA PHE A 123 -8.71 19.98 7.04
C PHE A 123 -7.78 18.90 7.60
N PHE A 124 -8.21 18.32 8.71
CA PHE A 124 -7.63 17.13 9.30
C PHE A 124 -8.77 16.24 9.80
N ASN A 125 -9.03 15.15 9.08
CA ASN A 125 -10.06 14.20 9.41
C ASN A 125 -9.48 13.04 10.22
N MET A 126 -9.90 12.96 11.48
CA MET A 126 -9.55 11.93 12.45
C MET A 126 -10.74 11.01 12.74
N SER A 127 -11.63 10.82 11.77
CA SER A 127 -12.83 9.99 11.94
C SER A 127 -12.47 8.52 12.13
N THR A 128 -13.18 7.85 13.05
CA THR A 128 -13.02 6.43 13.38
C THR A 128 -14.17 5.57 12.87
N ILE A 129 -14.98 6.08 11.93
CA ILE A 129 -16.19 5.39 11.45
C ILE A 129 -15.84 4.06 10.74
N ASP A 130 -14.71 4.02 10.04
CA ASP A 130 -14.18 2.80 9.41
C ASP A 130 -12.71 2.63 9.82
N GLU A 131 -12.37 1.54 10.49
CA GLU A 131 -11.01 1.27 10.96
C GLU A 131 -10.00 1.06 9.82
N SER A 132 -10.46 0.77 8.61
CA SER A 132 -9.60 0.40 7.48
C SER A 132 -9.52 1.45 6.37
N LYS A 133 -10.31 2.51 6.47
CA LYS A 133 -10.40 3.53 5.40
C LYS A 133 -10.77 4.88 5.96
N VAL A 134 -10.08 5.90 5.51
CA VAL A 134 -10.45 7.28 5.73
C VAL A 134 -10.73 7.96 4.38
N ASN A 135 -11.84 8.67 4.28
CA ASN A 135 -12.16 9.47 3.10
C ASN A 135 -12.54 10.87 3.57
N PRO A 136 -12.19 11.89 2.80
CA PRO A 136 -12.73 13.23 3.05
C PRO A 136 -14.25 13.23 3.01
N THR A 137 -14.87 13.97 3.91
CA THR A 137 -16.31 14.25 3.89
C THR A 137 -16.66 15.13 2.69
N LEU A 138 -17.95 15.26 2.40
CA LEU A 138 -18.39 16.13 1.31
C LEU A 138 -17.97 17.61 1.53
N GLU A 139 -17.96 18.07 2.76
CA GLU A 139 -17.51 19.41 3.12
C GLU A 139 -16.01 19.60 2.92
N GLU A 140 -15.22 18.62 3.33
CA GLU A 140 -13.77 18.59 3.11
C GLU A 140 -13.42 18.54 1.61
N TYR A 141 -14.16 17.77 0.81
CA TYR A 141 -14.01 17.79 -0.64
C TYR A 141 -14.26 19.20 -1.23
N LYS A 142 -15.27 19.93 -0.73
CA LYS A 142 -15.52 21.29 -1.16
C LYS A 142 -14.36 22.23 -0.82
N LEU A 143 -13.71 22.05 0.33
CA LEU A 143 -12.50 22.83 0.67
C LEU A 143 -11.37 22.59 -0.32
N ILE A 144 -11.19 21.35 -0.78
CA ILE A 144 -10.22 21.03 -1.81
C ILE A 144 -10.60 21.63 -3.17
N GLU A 145 -11.87 21.51 -3.57
CA GLU A 145 -12.34 22.01 -4.87
C GLU A 145 -12.29 23.54 -4.97
N ASN A 146 -12.60 24.21 -3.88
CA ASN A 146 -12.58 25.69 -3.80
C ASN A 146 -11.15 26.25 -3.64
N ASN A 147 -10.16 25.40 -3.40
CA ASN A 147 -8.77 25.84 -3.30
C ASN A 147 -8.20 26.12 -4.69
N ASP A 148 -7.68 27.31 -4.93
CA ASP A 148 -7.13 27.73 -6.22
C ASP A 148 -5.87 26.98 -6.62
N ASP A 149 -5.11 26.52 -5.64
CA ASP A 149 -3.84 25.85 -5.83
C ASP A 149 -3.96 24.33 -5.69
N LYS A 150 -2.85 23.65 -6.00
CA LYS A 150 -2.72 22.20 -5.77
C LYS A 150 -2.76 21.90 -4.29
N VAL A 151 -3.32 20.76 -3.94
CA VAL A 151 -3.43 20.26 -2.58
C VAL A 151 -2.58 19.00 -2.46
N ILE A 152 -1.93 18.84 -1.31
CA ILE A 152 -1.31 17.59 -0.91
C ILE A 152 -2.27 16.88 0.02
N LEU A 153 -2.71 15.69 -0.35
CA LEU A 153 -3.36 14.77 0.57
C LEU A 153 -2.29 13.96 1.29
N ILE A 154 -2.41 13.85 2.59
CA ILE A 154 -1.54 13.06 3.44
C ILE A 154 -2.38 12.17 4.34
N HIS A 155 -2.03 10.89 4.44
CA HIS A 155 -2.67 9.93 5.33
C HIS A 155 -1.64 8.95 5.87
N ASN A 156 -1.94 8.28 6.98
CA ASN A 156 -1.11 7.24 7.53
C ASN A 156 -1.58 5.86 7.06
N HIS A 157 -0.63 4.95 6.86
CA HIS A 157 -0.89 3.54 6.67
C HIS A 157 -0.45 2.77 7.91
N PRO A 158 -1.37 2.16 8.68
CA PRO A 158 -1.03 1.42 9.90
C PRO A 158 -0.22 0.16 9.63
N LEU A 159 -0.56 -0.55 8.57
CA LEU A 159 0.15 -1.72 8.09
C LEU A 159 0.98 -1.28 6.89
N SER A 160 2.27 -1.49 6.95
CA SER A 160 3.20 -1.14 5.86
C SER A 160 2.64 -1.62 4.52
N GLY A 161 2.26 -0.72 3.67
CA GLY A 161 1.64 -1.01 2.39
C GLY A 161 1.97 0.03 1.35
N ARG A 162 1.99 -0.38 0.10
CA ARG A 162 1.99 0.54 -1.03
C ARG A 162 0.62 1.20 -1.12
N SER A 163 0.56 2.34 -1.77
CA SER A 163 -0.70 3.04 -2.01
C SER A 163 -1.74 2.13 -2.64
N SER A 164 -2.94 2.21 -2.12
CA SER A 164 -4.08 1.43 -2.59
C SER A 164 -4.58 1.92 -3.96
N TRP A 165 -5.43 1.12 -4.60
CA TRP A 165 -6.11 1.56 -5.81
C TRP A 165 -7.02 2.77 -5.55
N ALA A 166 -7.55 2.92 -4.35
CA ALA A 166 -8.32 4.09 -3.95
C ALA A 166 -7.46 5.36 -3.98
N ASP A 167 -6.23 5.29 -3.48
CA ASP A 167 -5.28 6.40 -3.51
C ASP A 167 -4.92 6.79 -4.95
N ILE A 168 -4.61 5.80 -5.79
CA ILE A 168 -4.32 6.01 -7.22
C ILE A 168 -5.52 6.61 -7.94
N LYS A 169 -6.74 6.15 -7.64
CA LYS A 169 -7.98 6.71 -8.19
C LYS A 169 -8.18 8.16 -7.76
N THR A 170 -7.90 8.46 -6.51
CA THR A 170 -7.97 9.83 -5.98
C THR A 170 -7.00 10.76 -6.70
N LEU A 171 -5.77 10.31 -6.95
CA LEU A 171 -4.80 11.06 -7.77
C LEU A 171 -5.30 11.33 -9.18
N GLN A 172 -6.03 10.41 -9.79
CA GLN A 172 -6.56 10.60 -11.14
C GLN A 172 -7.73 11.57 -11.18
N LEU A 173 -8.65 11.48 -10.24
CA LEU A 173 -9.83 12.33 -10.15
C LEU A 173 -9.48 13.75 -9.74
N GLY A 174 -8.50 13.89 -8.84
CA GLY A 174 -8.02 15.18 -8.37
C GLY A 174 -6.94 15.75 -9.27
N LYS A 175 -7.27 16.67 -10.14
CA LYS A 175 -6.27 17.41 -10.94
C LYS A 175 -5.22 18.14 -10.10
N LYS A 176 -5.39 18.19 -8.80
CA LYS A 176 -4.62 18.98 -7.84
C LYS A 176 -3.85 18.12 -6.80
N TYR A 177 -4.00 16.80 -6.79
CA TYR A 177 -3.47 15.96 -5.70
C TYR A 177 -2.05 15.50 -5.94
N ILE A 178 -1.28 15.56 -4.88
CA ILE A 178 -0.07 14.76 -4.66
C ILE A 178 -0.38 13.94 -3.42
N ASP A 179 -0.45 12.63 -3.55
CA ASP A 179 -0.70 11.76 -2.42
C ASP A 179 0.59 11.47 -1.66
N ARG A 180 0.50 11.44 -0.33
CA ARG A 180 1.61 11.08 0.55
C ARG A 180 1.13 10.19 1.66
N SER A 181 1.75 9.06 1.80
CA SER A 181 1.48 8.13 2.89
C SER A 181 2.65 8.06 3.86
N ILE A 182 2.34 7.93 5.14
CA ILE A 182 3.33 7.81 6.20
C ILE A 182 3.21 6.41 6.77
N ILE A 183 4.28 5.64 6.68
CA ILE A 183 4.35 4.28 7.22
C ILE A 183 5.48 4.25 8.23
N LYS A 184 5.19 3.99 9.53
CA LYS A 184 6.18 3.71 10.59
C LYS A 184 7.52 4.46 10.42
N GLY A 185 7.45 5.80 10.26
CA GLY A 185 8.61 6.63 10.00
C GLY A 185 9.11 6.65 8.55
N ASN A 186 8.54 5.90 7.62
CA ASN A 186 8.79 6.04 6.20
C ASN A 186 7.80 7.02 5.59
N VAL A 187 8.31 7.90 4.75
CA VAL A 187 7.48 8.87 4.02
C VAL A 187 7.49 8.47 2.56
N THR A 188 6.33 8.11 2.02
CA THR A 188 6.17 7.78 0.62
C THR A 188 5.40 8.86 -0.12
N GLU A 189 5.85 9.17 -1.32
CA GLU A 189 5.25 10.16 -2.19
C GLU A 189 4.83 9.51 -3.49
N ILE A 190 3.54 9.64 -3.84
CA ILE A 190 3.04 9.25 -5.15
C ILE A 190 2.57 10.49 -5.88
N SER A 191 2.92 10.58 -7.14
CA SER A 191 2.47 11.65 -8.00
C SER A 191 2.31 11.17 -9.44
N LEU A 192 1.47 11.86 -10.20
CA LEU A 192 1.36 11.63 -11.63
C LEU A 192 2.60 12.17 -12.33
N SER A 193 3.34 11.32 -13.03
CA SER A 193 4.50 11.73 -13.82
C SER A 193 4.10 12.26 -15.20
N LYS A 194 2.95 11.81 -15.72
CA LYS A 194 2.33 12.30 -16.95
C LYS A 194 0.84 12.49 -16.71
N ARG A 195 0.24 13.49 -17.34
CA ARG A 195 -1.22 13.60 -17.42
C ARG A 195 -1.77 12.49 -18.33
N ASN A 196 -1.77 11.27 -17.82
CA ASN A 196 -2.42 10.18 -18.52
C ASN A 196 -3.90 10.21 -18.14
N LYS A 197 -4.76 10.43 -19.12
CA LYS A 197 -6.20 10.59 -18.92
C LYS A 197 -6.90 9.31 -18.42
N ASP A 198 -6.17 8.18 -18.34
CA ASP A 198 -6.82 6.89 -18.14
C ASP A 198 -5.97 5.88 -17.33
N ILE A 199 -5.48 6.32 -16.16
CA ILE A 199 -4.65 5.46 -15.29
C ILE A 199 -5.46 4.24 -14.84
N MET A 200 -6.73 4.41 -14.48
CA MET A 200 -7.57 3.31 -14.02
C MET A 200 -7.78 2.27 -15.11
N LYS A 201 -7.95 2.68 -16.36
CA LYS A 201 -8.03 1.75 -17.49
C LYS A 201 -6.72 1.01 -17.74
N THR A 202 -5.58 1.69 -17.58
CA THR A 202 -4.28 1.04 -17.67
C THR A 202 -4.10 0.03 -16.53
N LEU A 203 -4.49 0.41 -15.31
CA LEU A 203 -4.44 -0.44 -14.15
C LEU A 203 -5.34 -1.68 -14.32
N GLU A 204 -6.59 -1.51 -14.76
CA GLU A 204 -7.54 -2.60 -15.05
C GLU A 204 -7.03 -3.53 -16.16
N LYS A 205 -6.40 -2.99 -17.21
CA LYS A 205 -5.78 -3.78 -18.26
C LYS A 205 -4.72 -4.71 -17.68
N TRP A 206 -3.79 -4.19 -16.90
CA TRP A 206 -2.72 -4.97 -16.28
C TRP A 206 -3.25 -5.94 -15.22
N TYR A 207 -4.22 -5.53 -14.42
CA TYR A 207 -4.89 -6.41 -13.48
C TYR A 207 -5.50 -7.63 -14.17
N ASN A 208 -6.29 -7.41 -15.23
CA ASN A 208 -6.92 -8.48 -15.98
C ASN A 208 -5.90 -9.39 -16.69
N TYR A 209 -4.75 -8.83 -17.12
CA TYR A 209 -3.65 -9.61 -17.66
C TYR A 209 -3.11 -10.57 -16.61
N TYR A 210 -2.77 -10.10 -15.41
CA TYR A 210 -2.21 -10.93 -14.36
C TYR A 210 -3.21 -11.94 -13.77
N VAL A 211 -4.50 -11.60 -13.69
CA VAL A 211 -5.54 -12.56 -13.32
C VAL A 211 -5.60 -13.72 -14.32
N ARG A 212 -5.51 -13.44 -15.62
CA ARG A 212 -5.49 -14.49 -16.68
C ARG A 212 -4.20 -15.30 -16.65
N ASP A 213 -3.11 -14.69 -16.24
CA ASP A 213 -1.80 -15.32 -16.08
C ASP A 213 -1.69 -16.17 -14.80
N GLY A 214 -2.78 -16.31 -14.03
CA GLY A 214 -2.90 -17.19 -12.88
C GLY A 214 -2.56 -16.57 -11.53
N PHE A 215 -2.28 -15.27 -11.47
CA PHE A 215 -2.04 -14.60 -10.19
C PHE A 215 -3.32 -14.46 -9.36
N THR A 216 -3.17 -14.48 -8.05
CA THR A 216 -4.29 -14.16 -7.14
C THR A 216 -4.76 -12.73 -7.39
N LYS A 217 -6.01 -12.42 -6.99
CA LYS A 217 -6.54 -11.05 -7.10
C LYS A 217 -5.61 -10.02 -6.46
N GLN A 218 -5.11 -10.30 -5.26
CA GLN A 218 -4.19 -9.41 -4.55
C GLN A 218 -2.84 -9.27 -5.27
N GLY A 219 -2.24 -10.38 -5.71
CA GLY A 219 -1.01 -10.37 -6.49
C GLY A 219 -1.17 -9.60 -7.82
N SER A 220 -2.33 -9.75 -8.48
CA SER A 220 -2.65 -9.01 -9.70
C SER A 220 -2.76 -7.50 -9.46
N ILE A 221 -3.33 -7.08 -8.32
CA ILE A 221 -3.39 -5.67 -7.91
C ILE A 221 -1.97 -5.10 -7.74
N LEU A 222 -1.11 -5.78 -7.00
CA LEU A 222 0.28 -5.34 -6.75
C LEU A 222 1.06 -5.24 -8.07
N LYS A 223 1.04 -6.29 -8.88
CA LYS A 223 1.75 -6.30 -10.17
C LYS A 223 1.22 -5.27 -11.16
N ALA A 224 -0.08 -5.04 -11.21
CA ALA A 224 -0.67 -3.99 -12.03
C ALA A 224 -0.22 -2.59 -11.58
N THR A 225 -0.11 -2.39 -10.29
CA THR A 225 0.42 -1.13 -9.71
C THR A 225 1.90 -0.95 -10.05
N ASP A 226 2.72 -2.01 -9.93
CA ASP A 226 4.13 -1.98 -10.32
C ASP A 226 4.31 -1.60 -11.80
N LYS A 227 3.43 -2.09 -12.69
CA LYS A 227 3.44 -1.69 -14.10
C LYS A 227 3.23 -0.20 -14.31
N LEU A 228 2.40 0.46 -13.51
CA LEU A 228 2.26 1.92 -13.61
C LEU A 228 3.55 2.66 -13.25
N TYR A 229 4.34 2.13 -12.32
CA TYR A 229 5.66 2.69 -11.99
C TYR A 229 6.69 2.40 -13.09
N GLU A 230 6.75 1.17 -13.60
CA GLU A 230 7.64 0.78 -14.71
C GLU A 230 7.37 1.60 -15.98
N GLU A 231 6.11 1.81 -16.33
CA GLU A 231 5.69 2.62 -17.48
C GLU A 231 5.83 4.13 -17.23
N LYS A 232 6.31 4.52 -16.04
CA LYS A 232 6.46 5.92 -15.62
C LYS A 232 5.15 6.72 -15.73
N VAL A 233 4.04 6.08 -15.48
CA VAL A 233 2.73 6.72 -15.35
C VAL A 233 2.60 7.35 -13.97
N LEU A 234 3.01 6.60 -12.95
CA LEU A 234 3.16 7.07 -11.58
C LEU A 234 4.64 7.26 -11.23
N ARG A 235 4.90 8.22 -10.40
CA ARG A 235 6.18 8.40 -9.71
C ARG A 235 6.00 8.04 -8.25
N TYR A 236 6.84 7.14 -7.78
CA TYR A 236 6.95 6.74 -6.38
C TYR A 236 8.29 7.20 -5.84
N VAL A 237 8.29 7.81 -4.67
CA VAL A 237 9.50 8.21 -3.95
C VAL A 237 9.33 7.80 -2.50
N GLU A 238 10.21 6.95 -2.00
CA GLU A 238 10.35 6.63 -0.59
C GLU A 238 11.50 7.44 0.01
N ARG A 239 11.29 7.98 1.23
CA ARG A 239 12.25 8.85 1.91
C ARG A 239 12.58 8.35 3.30
#